data_380529d0f33a487c5cf014b1a49b688e
#
_entry.id   380529d0f33a487c5cf014b1a49b688e
#
_cell.length_a   1.000
_cell.length_b   1.000
_cell.length_c   1.000
_cell.angle_alpha   90.00
_cell.angle_beta   90.00
_cell.angle_gamma   90.00
#
_symmetry.space_group_name_H-M   'P 1'
#
loop_
_entity.id
_entity.type
_entity.pdbx_description
1 polymer ?
#
loop_
_entity_poly.entity_id
_entity_poly.type
_entity_poly.pdbx_seq_one_letter_code
_entity_poly.pdbx_strand_id
1 'polypeptide(L)'
;MIQLLFNQRGTGKSKNLVKLANEEIEKSKGSIIFIDNDNKRMLQLNKKVRLIPMDNYCINSYDQFYGFLQGIVSRDYDVESIYIDSIANILEDIKLEELESYLEKIELMSRELDVNVFVTVHGDIERISENIKKYVA
;
A
#
# COMPACT_ATOMS: atom_id res chain seq x y z
N MET A 1 0.39 -11.25 3.91
CA MET A 1 -0.87 -11.23 3.12
C MET A 1 -1.06 -9.86 2.49
N ILE A 2 -1.46 -9.82 1.25
CA ILE A 2 -1.78 -8.58 0.54
C ILE A 2 -3.28 -8.50 0.31
N GLN A 3 -3.85 -7.30 0.47
CA GLN A 3 -5.25 -7.01 0.15
C GLN A 3 -5.34 -5.79 -0.74
N LEU A 4 -6.10 -5.92 -1.81
CA LEU A 4 -6.36 -4.82 -2.73
C LEU A 4 -7.73 -4.23 -2.47
N LEU A 5 -7.79 -2.92 -2.40
CA LEU A 5 -9.01 -2.16 -2.28
C LEU A 5 -9.25 -1.45 -3.62
N PHE A 6 -10.15 -2.01 -4.40
CA PHE A 6 -10.57 -1.41 -5.66
C PHE A 6 -11.73 -0.48 -5.42
N ASN A 7 -11.61 0.70 -5.96
CA ASN A 7 -12.70 1.65 -5.91
C ASN A 7 -12.87 2.33 -7.24
N GLN A 8 -14.11 2.44 -7.64
CA GLN A 8 -14.47 3.34 -8.71
C GLN A 8 -14.19 4.78 -8.25
N ARG A 9 -13.92 5.64 -9.22
CA ARG A 9 -13.59 7.03 -8.97
C ARG A 9 -14.67 7.70 -8.10
N GLY A 10 -14.27 8.31 -7.00
CA GLY A 10 -15.16 9.06 -6.12
C GLY A 10 -15.80 8.28 -4.97
N THR A 11 -15.39 7.04 -4.71
CA THR A 11 -16.01 6.19 -3.68
C THR A 11 -15.36 6.28 -2.30
N GLY A 12 -14.40 7.19 -2.08
CA GLY A 12 -13.80 7.41 -0.76
C GLY A 12 -12.83 6.34 -0.31
N LYS A 13 -12.13 5.68 -1.23
CA LYS A 13 -11.18 4.60 -0.92
C LYS A 13 -10.04 5.05 0.00
N SER A 14 -9.56 6.29 -0.17
CA SER A 14 -8.49 6.82 0.67
C SER A 14 -8.96 7.00 2.11
N LYS A 15 -10.21 7.42 2.31
CA LYS A 15 -10.81 7.51 3.64
C LYS A 15 -10.92 6.14 4.28
N ASN A 16 -11.28 5.13 3.50
CA ASN A 16 -11.38 3.76 4.00
C ASN A 16 -10.01 3.23 4.42
N LEU A 17 -8.97 3.51 3.64
CA LEU A 17 -7.63 3.07 3.96
C LEU A 17 -7.13 3.74 5.24
N VAL A 18 -7.35 5.04 5.39
CA VAL A 18 -7.01 5.79 6.61
C VAL A 18 -7.75 5.21 7.82
N LYS A 19 -9.03 4.92 7.66
CA LYS A 19 -9.85 4.33 8.72
C LYS A 19 -9.29 2.97 9.16
N LEU A 20 -8.96 2.11 8.21
CA LEU A 20 -8.37 0.80 8.51
C LEU A 20 -7.06 0.92 9.28
N ALA A 21 -6.18 1.82 8.85
CA ALA A 21 -4.91 2.04 9.53
C ALA A 21 -5.13 2.56 10.96
N ASN A 22 -6.04 3.51 11.14
CA ASN A 22 -6.36 4.06 12.45
C ASN A 22 -7.00 3.03 13.39
N GLU A 23 -7.80 2.14 12.86
CA GLU A 23 -8.40 1.06 13.65
C GLU A 23 -7.34 0.01 14.05
N GLU A 24 -6.46 -0.35 13.13
CA GLU A 24 -5.43 -1.34 13.40
C GLU A 24 -4.42 -0.85 14.44
N ILE A 25 -4.01 0.42 14.37
CA ILE A 25 -2.99 0.95 15.29
C ILE A 25 -3.45 0.89 16.76
N GLU A 26 -4.75 0.94 17.01
CA GLU A 26 -5.28 0.83 18.37
C GLU A 26 -5.12 -0.58 18.94
N LYS A 27 -5.02 -1.58 18.09
CA LYS A 27 -4.88 -3.00 18.48
C LYS A 27 -3.46 -3.53 18.29
N SER A 28 -2.65 -2.82 17.51
CA SER A 28 -1.33 -3.29 17.10
C SER A 28 -0.31 -3.08 18.22
N LYS A 29 0.61 -4.02 18.31
CA LYS A 29 1.78 -3.90 19.20
C LYS A 29 3.00 -3.39 18.44
N GLY A 30 3.00 -3.52 17.12
CA GLY A 30 4.10 -3.11 16.26
C GLY A 30 3.81 -1.85 15.48
N SER A 31 4.66 -1.57 14.52
CA SER A 31 4.58 -0.38 13.69
C SER A 31 3.59 -0.55 12.55
N ILE A 32 2.81 0.49 12.30
CA ILE A 32 1.93 0.60 11.14
C ILE A 32 2.46 1.74 10.27
N ILE A 33 2.68 1.45 9.00
CA ILE A 33 3.25 2.39 8.03
C ILE A 33 2.19 2.72 6.99
N PHE A 34 2.03 4.01 6.70
CA PHE A 34 1.10 4.49 5.68
C PHE A 34 1.90 5.24 4.62
N ILE A 35 1.86 4.76 3.39
CA ILE A 35 2.56 5.34 2.25
C ILE A 35 1.55 6.06 1.36
N ASP A 36 1.78 7.34 1.15
CA ASP A 36 0.95 8.19 0.30
C ASP A 36 1.84 8.98 -0.64
N ASN A 37 1.26 9.61 -1.66
CA ASN A 37 2.04 10.46 -2.57
C ASN A 37 2.48 11.77 -1.91
N ASP A 38 1.74 12.27 -0.93
CA ASP A 38 2.06 13.51 -0.21
C ASP A 38 1.64 13.40 1.27
N ASN A 39 1.75 14.52 2.00
CA ASN A 39 1.43 14.56 3.43
C ASN A 39 0.06 15.14 3.76
N LYS A 40 -0.84 15.27 2.79
CA LYS A 40 -2.13 15.93 2.98
C LYS A 40 -3.01 15.25 4.03
N ARG A 41 -2.85 13.94 4.22
CA ARG A 41 -3.65 13.15 5.17
C ARG A 41 -3.03 13.02 6.56
N MET A 42 -1.92 13.72 6.80
CA MET A 42 -1.20 13.61 8.07
C MET A 42 -2.11 13.85 9.29
N LEU A 43 -3.00 14.84 9.20
CA LEU A 43 -3.90 15.17 10.30
C LEU A 43 -5.06 14.20 10.47
N GLN A 44 -5.34 13.38 9.46
CA GLN A 44 -6.39 12.37 9.53
C GLN A 44 -5.91 11.05 10.11
N LEU A 45 -4.61 10.81 10.09
CA LEU A 45 -4.00 9.60 10.63
C LEU A 45 -3.71 9.75 12.13
N ASN A 46 -3.86 8.64 12.84
CA ASN A 46 -3.39 8.56 14.22
C ASN A 46 -1.90 8.86 14.27
N LYS A 47 -1.47 9.61 15.28
CA LYS A 47 -0.07 10.02 15.44
C LYS A 47 0.92 8.85 15.54
N LYS A 48 0.44 7.69 15.95
CA LYS A 48 1.27 6.49 16.05
C LYS A 48 1.49 5.82 14.71
N VAL A 49 0.65 6.10 13.70
CA VAL A 49 0.85 5.61 12.33
C VAL A 49 1.97 6.42 11.69
N ARG A 50 2.94 5.74 11.10
CA ARG A 50 4.07 6.41 10.43
C ARG A 50 3.70 6.71 8.99
N LEU A 51 3.50 7.98 8.68
CA LEU A 51 3.23 8.43 7.32
C LEU A 51 4.54 8.64 6.56
N ILE A 52 4.62 8.07 5.36
CA ILE A 52 5.73 8.29 4.44
C ILE A 52 5.18 8.97 3.18
N PRO A 53 5.42 10.29 3.01
CA PRO A 53 5.01 10.99 1.80
C PRO A 53 6.05 10.77 0.70
N MET A 54 5.66 10.11 -0.39
CA MET A 54 6.58 9.70 -1.45
C MET A 54 7.11 10.86 -2.30
N ASP A 55 6.47 12.02 -2.24
CA ASP A 55 6.97 13.22 -2.93
C ASP A 55 8.32 13.70 -2.41
N ASN A 56 8.72 13.26 -1.21
CA ASN A 56 10.04 13.57 -0.65
C ASN A 56 11.16 12.67 -1.20
N TYR A 57 10.82 11.67 -2.00
CA TYR A 57 11.78 10.66 -2.47
C TYR A 57 11.75 10.55 -3.98
N CYS A 58 12.90 10.24 -4.58
CA CYS A 58 13.02 10.09 -6.04
C CYS A 58 12.72 8.65 -6.46
N ILE A 59 11.48 8.22 -6.28
CA ILE A 59 11.03 6.88 -6.65
C ILE A 59 10.05 7.01 -7.81
N ASN A 60 10.41 6.45 -8.97
CA ASN A 60 9.62 6.57 -10.19
C ASN A 60 9.45 5.25 -10.95
N SER A 61 9.86 4.14 -10.35
CA SER A 61 9.66 2.82 -10.94
C SER A 61 9.24 1.82 -9.88
N TYR A 62 8.67 0.70 -10.31
CA TYR A 62 8.30 -0.39 -9.43
C TYR A 62 9.49 -0.99 -8.71
N ASP A 63 10.57 -1.22 -9.43
CA ASP A 63 11.75 -1.84 -8.84
C ASP A 63 12.31 -0.98 -7.72
N GLN A 64 12.33 0.34 -7.92
CA GLN A 64 12.72 1.28 -6.87
C GLN A 64 11.75 1.24 -5.69
N PHE A 65 10.45 1.22 -5.97
CA PHE A 65 9.43 1.17 -4.93
C PHE A 65 9.48 -0.13 -4.14
N TYR A 66 9.66 -1.24 -4.83
CA TYR A 66 9.80 -2.55 -4.20
C TYR A 66 11.02 -2.60 -3.28
N GLY A 67 12.16 -2.11 -3.76
CA GLY A 67 13.37 -2.01 -2.92
C GLY A 67 13.19 -1.11 -1.72
N PHE A 68 12.42 -0.03 -1.88
CA PHE A 68 12.06 0.86 -0.79
C PHE A 68 11.23 0.15 0.28
N LEU A 69 10.24 -0.64 -0.12
CA LEU A 69 9.44 -1.45 0.80
C LEU A 69 10.31 -2.46 1.54
N GLN A 70 11.19 -3.15 0.84
CA GLN A 70 12.11 -4.09 1.46
C GLN A 70 13.04 -3.41 2.46
N GLY A 71 13.50 -2.20 2.14
CA GLY A 71 14.34 -1.41 3.03
C GLY A 71 13.62 -1.04 4.34
N ILE A 72 12.35 -0.66 4.24
CA ILE A 72 11.53 -0.35 5.42
C ILE A 72 11.44 -1.56 6.33
N VAL A 73 11.05 -2.71 5.78
CA VAL A 73 10.82 -3.92 6.57
C VAL A 73 12.11 -4.50 7.11
N SER A 74 13.21 -4.41 6.35
CA SER A 74 14.51 -4.93 6.80
C SER A 74 15.07 -4.17 8.00
N ARG A 75 14.71 -2.90 8.13
CA ARG A 75 15.20 -2.07 9.23
C ARG A 75 14.35 -2.17 10.48
N ASP A 76 13.07 -2.42 10.34
CA ASP A 76 12.12 -2.41 11.46
C ASP A 76 11.40 -3.75 11.53
N TYR A 77 11.85 -4.61 12.45
CA TYR A 77 11.24 -5.92 12.67
C TYR A 77 9.84 -5.84 13.26
N ASP A 78 9.45 -4.69 13.78
CA ASP A 78 8.15 -4.50 14.43
C ASP A 78 7.05 -4.06 13.45
N VAL A 79 7.35 -3.94 12.15
CA VAL A 79 6.35 -3.59 11.16
C VAL A 79 5.33 -4.71 11.04
N GLU A 80 4.07 -4.42 11.35
CA GLU A 80 2.96 -5.36 11.22
C GLU A 80 2.20 -5.18 9.92
N SER A 81 1.99 -3.92 9.51
CA SER A 81 1.23 -3.63 8.29
C SER A 81 1.75 -2.41 7.57
N ILE A 82 1.62 -2.44 6.25
CA ILE A 82 1.93 -1.33 5.36
C ILE A 82 0.68 -1.03 4.53
N TYR A 83 0.23 0.22 4.59
CA TYR A 83 -0.90 0.74 3.83
C TYR A 83 -0.35 1.62 2.71
N ILE A 84 -0.71 1.31 1.47
CA ILE A 84 -0.23 2.04 0.28
C ILE A 84 -1.44 2.65 -0.42
N ASP A 85 -1.53 3.97 -0.38
CA ASP A 85 -2.62 4.68 -1.04
C ASP A 85 -2.26 5.05 -2.46
N SER A 86 -3.05 4.56 -3.40
CA SER A 86 -2.96 4.91 -4.82
C SER A 86 -1.57 4.72 -5.42
N ILE A 87 -1.17 3.46 -5.54
CA ILE A 87 0.14 3.12 -6.11
C ILE A 87 0.35 3.77 -7.49
N ALA A 88 -0.71 3.95 -8.26
CA ALA A 88 -0.66 4.62 -9.56
C ALA A 88 -0.32 6.11 -9.45
N ASN A 89 -0.66 6.77 -8.34
CA ASN A 89 -0.28 8.16 -8.10
C ASN A 89 1.18 8.28 -7.64
N ILE A 90 1.69 7.23 -7.02
CA ILE A 90 3.09 7.16 -6.59
C ILE A 90 3.99 6.87 -7.79
N LEU A 91 3.53 5.96 -8.66
CA LEU A 91 4.27 5.51 -9.84
C LEU A 91 3.47 5.87 -11.09
N GLU A 92 3.94 6.88 -11.81
CA GLU A 92 3.31 7.30 -13.06
C GLU A 92 3.47 6.23 -14.14
N ASP A 93 2.48 6.15 -15.05
CA ASP A 93 2.51 5.30 -16.25
C ASP A 93 2.59 3.79 -16.02
N ILE A 94 1.98 3.30 -14.94
CA ILE A 94 1.92 1.87 -14.70
C ILE A 94 0.93 1.21 -15.66
N LYS A 95 1.42 0.22 -16.38
CA LYS A 95 0.56 -0.67 -17.15
C LYS A 95 -0.03 -1.73 -16.23
N LEU A 96 -1.27 -2.12 -16.49
CA LEU A 96 -1.96 -3.12 -15.68
C LEU A 96 -1.19 -4.45 -15.62
N GLU A 97 -0.53 -4.83 -16.70
CA GLU A 97 0.29 -6.04 -16.78
C GLU A 97 1.49 -5.99 -15.83
N GLU A 98 2.12 -4.83 -15.73
CA GLU A 98 3.24 -4.63 -14.81
C GLU A 98 2.76 -4.67 -13.35
N LEU A 99 1.59 -4.11 -13.09
CA LEU A 99 0.98 -4.13 -11.76
C LEU A 99 0.82 -5.56 -11.23
N GLU A 100 0.34 -6.46 -12.07
CA GLU A 100 0.15 -7.86 -11.68
C GLU A 100 1.46 -8.50 -11.20
N SER A 101 2.53 -8.33 -11.96
CA SER A 101 3.85 -8.85 -11.62
C SER A 101 4.35 -8.31 -10.27
N TYR A 102 4.15 -7.02 -10.03
CA TYR A 102 4.61 -6.39 -8.78
C TYR A 102 3.76 -6.78 -7.58
N LEU A 103 2.47 -6.96 -7.77
CA LEU A 103 1.61 -7.46 -6.69
C LEU A 103 2.02 -8.86 -6.27
N GLU A 104 2.42 -9.71 -7.20
CA GLU A 104 2.95 -11.04 -6.88
C GLU A 104 4.24 -10.95 -6.07
N LYS A 105 5.13 -10.05 -6.43
CA LYS A 105 6.39 -9.82 -5.68
C LYS A 105 6.10 -9.29 -4.27
N ILE A 106 5.17 -8.35 -4.15
CA ILE A 106 4.78 -7.80 -2.84
C ILE A 106 4.13 -8.87 -1.98
N GLU A 107 3.29 -9.72 -2.58
CA GLU A 107 2.68 -10.85 -1.86
C GLU A 107 3.74 -11.81 -1.32
N LEU A 108 4.73 -12.16 -2.13
CA LEU A 108 5.82 -13.03 -1.71
C LEU A 108 6.58 -12.40 -0.54
N MET A 109 6.92 -11.12 -0.64
CA MET A 109 7.59 -10.39 0.43
C MET A 109 6.75 -10.38 1.71
N SER A 110 5.46 -10.13 1.57
CA SER A 110 4.56 -10.06 2.73
C SER A 110 4.50 -11.38 3.48
N ARG A 111 4.50 -12.50 2.76
CA ARG A 111 4.51 -13.83 3.38
C ARG A 111 5.85 -14.16 4.02
N GLU A 112 6.95 -13.87 3.35
CA GLU A 112 8.28 -14.18 3.86
C GLU A 112 8.63 -13.37 5.11
N LEU A 113 8.17 -12.12 5.17
CA LEU A 113 8.50 -11.20 6.26
C LEU A 113 7.36 -11.02 7.27
N ASP A 114 6.26 -11.73 7.08
CA ASP A 114 5.08 -11.70 7.96
C ASP A 114 4.55 -10.28 8.16
N VAL A 115 4.35 -9.56 7.07
CA VAL A 115 3.82 -8.20 7.05
C VAL A 115 2.57 -8.16 6.20
N ASN A 116 1.52 -7.53 6.70
CA ASN A 116 0.30 -7.33 5.92
C ASN A 116 0.43 -6.08 5.06
N VAL A 117 0.00 -6.15 3.80
CA VAL A 117 0.06 -5.03 2.88
C VAL A 117 -1.33 -4.75 2.32
N PHE A 118 -1.76 -3.51 2.44
CA PHE A 118 -3.05 -3.03 1.94
C PHE A 118 -2.79 -1.99 0.87
N VAL A 119 -3.35 -2.19 -0.32
CA VAL A 119 -3.09 -1.30 -1.46
C VAL A 119 -4.41 -0.85 -2.06
N THR A 120 -4.56 0.45 -2.26
CA THR A 120 -5.67 0.97 -3.05
C THR A 120 -5.26 1.08 -4.51
N VAL A 121 -6.13 0.63 -5.39
CA VAL A 121 -5.89 0.67 -6.84
C VAL A 121 -7.08 1.33 -7.52
N HIS A 122 -6.79 2.26 -8.44
CA HIS A 122 -7.79 2.84 -9.32
C HIS A 122 -8.06 1.90 -10.47
N GLY A 123 -9.31 1.68 -10.79
CA GLY A 123 -9.67 0.94 -11.97
C GLY A 123 -10.97 0.19 -11.82
N ASP A 124 -11.33 -0.48 -12.90
CA ASP A 124 -12.52 -1.31 -12.95
C ASP A 124 -12.12 -2.75 -12.61
N ILE A 125 -12.71 -3.28 -11.55
CA ILE A 125 -12.45 -4.64 -11.09
C ILE A 125 -12.74 -5.68 -12.17
N GLU A 126 -13.66 -5.38 -13.10
CA GLU A 126 -14.01 -6.29 -14.19
C GLU A 126 -12.90 -6.41 -15.24
N ARG A 127 -12.00 -5.43 -15.31
CA ARG A 127 -10.92 -5.40 -16.27
C ARG A 127 -9.63 -6.04 -15.79
N ILE A 128 -9.57 -6.43 -14.52
CA ILE A 128 -8.38 -7.05 -13.98
C ILE A 128 -8.39 -8.55 -14.21
N SER A 129 -7.20 -9.15 -14.26
CA SER A 129 -7.05 -10.58 -14.45
C SER A 129 -7.53 -11.36 -13.21
N GLU A 130 -7.85 -12.62 -13.40
CA GLU A 130 -8.21 -13.51 -12.28
C GLU A 130 -7.08 -13.61 -11.26
N ASN A 131 -5.83 -13.49 -11.70
CA ASN A 131 -4.67 -13.55 -10.81
C ASN A 131 -4.64 -12.39 -9.83
N ILE A 132 -5.13 -11.22 -10.22
CA ILE A 132 -5.22 -10.06 -9.33
C ILE A 132 -6.48 -10.12 -8.46
N LYS A 133 -7.58 -10.62 -9.01
CA LYS A 133 -8.86 -10.69 -8.29
C LYS A 133 -8.77 -11.43 -6.96
N LYS A 134 -7.90 -12.41 -6.86
CA LYS A 134 -7.71 -13.17 -5.62
C LYS A 134 -7.22 -12.32 -4.44
N TYR A 135 -6.64 -11.15 -4.71
CA TYR A 135 -6.17 -10.23 -3.67
C TYR A 135 -7.21 -9.21 -3.25
N VAL A 136 -8.33 -9.13 -3.97
CA VAL A 136 -9.37 -8.14 -3.68
C VAL A 136 -10.09 -8.47 -2.38
N ALA A 137 -10.17 -7.49 -1.52
CA ALA A 137 -10.85 -7.62 -0.23
C ALA A 137 -12.38 -7.67 -0.40
#